data_9fadb0944c2e83362b6062aed04109b0
#
_entry.id   9fadb0944c2e83362b6062aed04109b0
#
_cell.length_a   1.000
_cell.length_b   1.000
_cell.length_c   1.000
_cell.angle_alpha   90.00
_cell.angle_beta   90.00
_cell.angle_gamma   90.00
#
_symmetry.space_group_name_H-M   'P 1'
#
loop_
_entity.id
_entity.type
_entity.pdbx_description
1 polymer ?
#
loop_
_entity_poly.entity_id
_entity_poly.type
_entity_poly.pdbx_seq_one_letter_code
_entity_poly.pdbx_strand_id
1 'polypeptide(L)'
;SLPLFADEKSGRFFEDQPDVTNDYQIHFNYLLAADSEDREMDINGKMEKILLEINEVMLKATAENKRGEGIARKYKFDYRADGKIDITFIRMDMKQKDLHKWANNDIIPFLNNIKGQKNIKKIYYNFADFANVDGGEAGVGYGTTYLKSSSNGSFERKLLVTLHELL
;
A
#
# COMPACT_ATOMS: atom_id res chain seq x y z
N SER A 1 1.54 0.94 -26.16
CA SER A 1 1.61 -0.07 -25.12
C SER A 1 3.06 -0.33 -24.77
N LEU A 2 3.45 -0.08 -23.53
CA LEU A 2 4.72 -0.57 -23.00
C LEU A 2 4.67 -2.11 -23.08
N PRO A 3 5.76 -2.78 -23.43
CA PRO A 3 5.76 -4.23 -23.51
C PRO A 3 5.44 -4.82 -22.13
N LEU A 4 4.52 -5.77 -22.08
CA LEU A 4 4.12 -6.51 -20.86
C LEU A 4 5.32 -7.05 -20.04
N PHE A 5 6.45 -7.26 -20.70
CA PHE A 5 7.68 -7.79 -20.10
C PHE A 5 8.50 -6.77 -19.28
N ALA A 6 8.21 -5.47 -19.40
CA ALA A 6 8.99 -4.44 -18.67
C ALA A 6 8.73 -4.46 -17.16
N ASP A 7 7.57 -4.94 -16.73
CA ASP A 7 7.19 -5.03 -15.32
C ASP A 7 7.60 -6.37 -14.67
N GLU A 8 7.97 -7.37 -15.46
CA GLU A 8 8.44 -8.65 -14.94
C GLU A 8 9.83 -8.50 -14.29
N LYS A 9 9.89 -8.69 -12.99
CA LYS A 9 11.11 -8.59 -12.18
C LYS A 9 11.19 -9.77 -11.23
N SER A 10 12.41 -10.22 -10.96
CA SER A 10 12.64 -11.30 -10.01
C SER A 10 12.13 -10.93 -8.62
N GLY A 11 11.36 -11.81 -8.00
CA GLY A 11 10.79 -11.61 -6.65
C GLY A 11 9.50 -10.80 -6.61
N ARG A 12 8.98 -10.34 -7.76
CA ARG A 12 7.73 -9.58 -7.87
C ARG A 12 6.53 -10.52 -8.00
N PHE A 13 5.45 -10.16 -7.30
CA PHE A 13 4.16 -10.84 -7.40
C PHE A 13 3.12 -9.91 -8.02
N PHE A 14 2.34 -10.42 -8.96
CA PHE A 14 1.30 -9.68 -9.68
C PHE A 14 -0.10 -9.96 -9.14
N GLU A 15 -0.21 -10.90 -8.21
CA GLU A 15 -1.47 -11.30 -7.57
C GLU A 15 -1.27 -11.43 -6.07
N ASP A 16 -2.35 -11.23 -5.33
CA ASP A 16 -2.47 -11.54 -3.91
C ASP A 16 -2.14 -13.03 -3.70
N GLN A 17 -1.16 -13.33 -2.86
CA GLN A 17 -0.70 -14.69 -2.62
C GLN A 17 -1.64 -15.40 -1.64
N PRO A 18 -1.64 -16.75 -1.61
CA PRO A 18 -2.49 -17.49 -0.68
C PRO A 18 -2.27 -17.07 0.77
N ASP A 19 -3.38 -16.78 1.47
CA ASP A 19 -3.36 -16.36 2.86
C ASP A 19 -2.80 -17.45 3.78
N VAL A 20 -1.91 -17.07 4.69
CA VAL A 20 -1.39 -17.96 5.74
C VAL A 20 -2.30 -17.99 6.98
N THR A 21 -3.26 -17.08 7.06
CA THR A 21 -4.25 -16.98 8.14
C THR A 21 -5.58 -16.49 7.59
N ASN A 22 -6.67 -16.85 8.25
CA ASN A 22 -8.03 -16.39 7.90
C ASN A 22 -8.48 -15.16 8.72
N ASP A 23 -7.56 -14.44 9.31
CA ASP A 23 -7.84 -13.25 10.10
C ASP A 23 -8.02 -11.99 9.24
N TYR A 24 -8.56 -10.93 9.86
CA TYR A 24 -8.52 -9.60 9.26
C TYR A 24 -7.07 -9.11 9.15
N GLN A 25 -6.69 -8.59 7.98
CA GLN A 25 -5.32 -8.18 7.70
C GLN A 25 -5.24 -7.05 6.68
N ILE A 26 -4.10 -6.38 6.62
CA ILE A 26 -3.83 -5.32 5.66
C ILE A 26 -2.96 -5.91 4.55
N HIS A 27 -3.50 -5.91 3.33
CA HIS A 27 -2.77 -6.27 2.11
C HIS A 27 -2.21 -5.02 1.45
N PHE A 28 -0.99 -5.09 0.93
CA PHE A 28 -0.31 -3.95 0.33
C PHE A 28 -0.15 -4.10 -1.18
N ASN A 29 -0.39 -3.00 -1.88
CA ASN A 29 -0.11 -2.89 -3.31
C ASN A 29 0.98 -1.85 -3.58
N TYR A 30 1.90 -2.16 -4.47
CA TYR A 30 2.73 -1.18 -5.14
C TYR A 30 2.08 -0.81 -6.45
N LEU A 31 1.52 0.39 -6.55
CA LEU A 31 0.61 0.80 -7.60
C LEU A 31 1.25 1.84 -8.51
N LEU A 32 1.24 1.60 -9.81
CA LEU A 32 1.72 2.50 -10.84
C LEU A 32 0.57 2.93 -11.76
N ALA A 33 0.58 4.19 -12.20
CA ALA A 33 -0.18 4.59 -13.37
C ALA A 33 0.46 4.00 -14.64
N ALA A 34 -0.28 4.00 -15.76
CA ALA A 34 0.20 3.41 -17.02
C ALA A 34 1.53 3.99 -17.50
N ASP A 35 1.77 5.27 -17.22
CA ASP A 35 2.97 6.03 -17.62
C ASP A 35 3.94 6.29 -16.46
N SER A 36 3.73 5.70 -15.27
CA SER A 36 4.64 5.85 -14.14
C SER A 36 5.93 5.05 -14.34
N GLU A 37 7.05 5.65 -13.94
CA GLU A 37 8.33 4.96 -13.78
C GLU A 37 8.22 3.90 -12.69
N ASP A 38 8.73 2.71 -12.96
CA ASP A 38 8.85 1.65 -11.97
C ASP A 38 10.15 1.79 -11.17
N ARG A 39 10.02 2.22 -9.91
CA ARG A 39 11.14 2.34 -8.97
C ARG A 39 11.39 1.09 -8.14
N GLU A 40 10.70 -0.02 -8.47
CA GLU A 40 10.88 -1.34 -7.86
C GLU A 40 10.72 -1.36 -6.33
N MET A 41 9.85 -0.49 -5.78
CA MET A 41 9.75 -0.32 -4.33
C MET A 41 9.17 -1.54 -3.62
N ASP A 42 8.43 -2.38 -4.33
CA ASP A 42 7.88 -3.65 -3.86
C ASP A 42 8.96 -4.72 -3.62
N ILE A 43 10.08 -4.66 -4.35
CA ILE A 43 11.13 -5.68 -4.34
C ILE A 43 12.51 -5.18 -3.88
N ASN A 44 12.72 -3.86 -3.76
CA ASN A 44 14.01 -3.29 -3.34
C ASN A 44 14.14 -3.04 -1.83
N GLY A 45 13.13 -3.46 -1.04
CA GLY A 45 13.10 -3.31 0.41
C GLY A 45 12.58 -1.96 0.92
N LYS A 46 12.30 -0.98 0.07
CA LYS A 46 11.87 0.36 0.51
C LYS A 46 10.47 0.35 1.11
N MET A 47 9.51 -0.34 0.50
CA MET A 47 8.17 -0.50 1.08
C MET A 47 8.24 -1.32 2.36
N GLU A 48 8.94 -2.43 2.36
CA GLU A 48 9.10 -3.27 3.56
C GLU A 48 9.64 -2.46 4.75
N LYS A 49 10.65 -1.61 4.53
CA LYS A 49 11.19 -0.73 5.56
C LYS A 49 10.14 0.21 6.14
N ILE A 50 9.33 0.86 5.29
CA ILE A 50 8.23 1.75 5.73
C ILE A 50 7.23 0.95 6.58
N LEU A 51 6.82 -0.22 6.12
CA LEU A 51 5.81 -1.04 6.78
C LEU A 51 6.28 -1.57 8.15
N LEU A 52 7.53 -2.02 8.25
CA LEU A 52 8.10 -2.44 9.52
C LEU A 52 8.19 -1.28 10.52
N GLU A 53 8.60 -0.10 10.07
CA GLU A 53 8.66 1.11 10.89
C GLU A 53 7.27 1.55 11.40
N ILE A 54 6.23 1.45 10.55
CA ILE A 54 4.84 1.69 10.96
C ILE A 54 4.45 0.84 12.16
N ASN A 55 4.76 -0.45 12.14
CA ASN A 55 4.45 -1.35 13.24
C ASN A 55 5.29 -1.08 14.49
N GLU A 56 6.55 -0.67 14.36
CA GLU A 56 7.37 -0.24 15.49
C GLU A 56 6.78 1.02 16.17
N VAL A 57 6.36 2.02 15.37
CA VAL A 57 5.71 3.22 15.88
C VAL A 57 4.41 2.87 16.61
N MET A 58 3.58 1.99 16.04
CA MET A 58 2.33 1.57 16.66
C MET A 58 2.55 0.81 17.97
N LEU A 59 3.49 -0.12 18.01
CA LEU A 59 3.83 -0.84 19.24
C LEU A 59 4.23 0.12 20.36
N LYS A 60 5.12 1.07 20.08
CA LYS A 60 5.57 2.07 21.04
C LYS A 60 4.44 2.98 21.50
N ALA A 61 3.70 3.57 20.56
CA ALA A 61 2.64 4.53 20.87
C ALA A 61 1.51 3.89 21.70
N THR A 62 1.14 2.63 21.38
CA THR A 62 0.09 1.93 22.13
C THR A 62 0.57 1.44 23.50
N ALA A 63 1.81 1.02 23.64
CA ALA A 63 2.41 0.65 24.94
C ALA A 63 2.50 1.86 25.89
N GLU A 64 2.75 3.07 25.38
CA GLU A 64 2.83 4.31 26.15
C GLU A 64 1.45 4.93 26.45
N ASN A 65 0.39 4.47 25.79
CA ASN A 65 -0.96 5.03 25.93
C ASN A 65 -1.66 4.53 27.20
N LYS A 66 -1.64 5.35 28.24
CA LYS A 66 -2.28 5.07 29.53
C LYS A 66 -3.81 4.89 29.42
N ARG A 67 -4.48 5.54 28.46
CA ARG A 67 -5.92 5.38 28.23
C ARG A 67 -6.27 4.06 27.56
N GLY A 68 -5.32 3.46 26.84
CA GLY A 68 -5.43 2.14 26.22
C GLY A 68 -4.83 1.02 27.08
N GLU A 69 -4.75 1.18 28.39
CA GLU A 69 -4.22 0.19 29.34
C GLU A 69 -2.74 -0.18 29.14
N GLY A 70 -2.01 0.54 28.30
CA GLY A 70 -0.58 0.29 28.02
C GLY A 70 -0.34 -1.03 27.26
N ILE A 71 -1.34 -1.55 26.55
CA ILE A 71 -1.21 -2.77 25.77
C ILE A 71 -0.57 -2.45 24.42
N ALA A 72 0.65 -2.98 24.18
CA ALA A 72 1.34 -2.83 22.91
C ALA A 72 0.58 -3.55 21.78
N ARG A 73 0.25 -2.83 20.73
CA ARG A 73 -0.51 -3.32 19.58
C ARG A 73 0.18 -2.93 18.28
N LYS A 74 0.06 -3.77 17.28
CA LYS A 74 0.52 -3.49 15.91
C LYS A 74 -0.54 -3.85 14.90
N TYR A 75 -0.41 -3.32 13.68
CA TYR A 75 -1.25 -3.76 12.57
C TYR A 75 -0.92 -5.21 12.18
N LYS A 76 -1.96 -5.93 11.80
CA LYS A 76 -1.83 -7.27 11.24
C LYS A 76 -1.67 -7.18 9.73
N PHE A 77 -0.47 -7.37 9.26
CA PHE A 77 -0.17 -7.37 7.84
C PHE A 77 -0.45 -8.73 7.20
N ASP A 78 -0.75 -8.72 5.93
CA ASP A 78 -0.82 -9.91 5.10
C ASP A 78 0.60 -10.41 4.80
N TYR A 79 0.88 -11.67 5.14
CA TYR A 79 2.18 -12.30 4.94
C TYR A 79 2.06 -13.49 4.00
N ARG A 80 3.10 -13.69 3.17
CA ARG A 80 3.25 -14.89 2.35
C ARG A 80 3.72 -16.08 3.19
N ALA A 81 3.62 -17.28 2.61
CA ALA A 81 4.10 -18.51 3.24
C ALA A 81 5.61 -18.49 3.56
N ASP A 82 6.41 -17.69 2.85
CA ASP A 82 7.84 -17.49 3.11
C ASP A 82 8.14 -16.51 4.27
N GLY A 83 7.09 -15.98 4.92
CA GLY A 83 7.19 -15.08 6.06
C GLY A 83 7.43 -13.61 5.70
N LYS A 84 7.50 -13.26 4.42
CA LYS A 84 7.61 -11.87 3.96
C LYS A 84 6.23 -11.23 3.81
N ILE A 85 6.18 -9.89 3.92
CA ILE A 85 4.95 -9.13 3.68
C ILE A 85 4.51 -9.38 2.25
N ASP A 86 3.21 -9.68 2.05
CA ASP A 86 2.65 -9.84 0.72
C ASP A 86 2.39 -8.47 0.10
N ILE A 87 3.11 -8.18 -0.98
CA ILE A 87 3.01 -6.94 -1.75
C ILE A 87 2.68 -7.32 -3.19
N THR A 88 1.53 -6.87 -3.68
CA THR A 88 1.14 -7.06 -5.07
C THR A 88 1.58 -5.86 -5.92
N PHE A 89 2.28 -6.12 -7.01
CA PHE A 89 2.57 -5.10 -8.01
C PHE A 89 1.37 -4.91 -8.94
N ILE A 90 0.97 -3.66 -9.13
CA ILE A 90 -0.15 -3.30 -9.99
C ILE A 90 0.23 -2.11 -10.87
N ARG A 91 0.07 -2.27 -12.19
CA ARG A 91 0.07 -1.15 -13.13
C ARG A 91 -1.34 -0.93 -13.65
N MET A 92 -1.86 0.27 -13.44
CA MET A 92 -3.17 0.67 -13.98
C MET A 92 -3.09 0.88 -15.49
N ASP A 93 -4.22 0.82 -16.16
CA ASP A 93 -4.38 1.12 -17.59
C ASP A 93 -4.55 2.61 -17.89
N MET A 94 -4.73 3.44 -16.86
CA MET A 94 -4.86 4.90 -16.96
C MET A 94 -3.53 5.61 -16.74
N LYS A 95 -3.27 6.64 -17.55
CA LYS A 95 -2.13 7.54 -17.33
C LYS A 95 -2.40 8.47 -16.14
N GLN A 96 -1.34 8.95 -15.49
CA GLN A 96 -1.47 9.85 -14.34
C GLN A 96 -2.34 11.07 -14.62
N LYS A 97 -2.19 11.69 -15.80
CA LYS A 97 -2.95 12.89 -16.21
C LYS A 97 -4.46 12.65 -16.36
N ASP A 98 -4.86 11.40 -16.57
CA ASP A 98 -6.27 11.00 -16.82
C ASP A 98 -6.98 10.53 -15.53
N LEU A 99 -6.23 10.41 -14.41
CA LEU A 99 -6.80 10.06 -13.12
C LEU A 99 -7.66 11.19 -12.56
N HIS A 100 -8.71 10.81 -11.85
CA HIS A 100 -9.55 11.75 -11.11
C HIS A 100 -8.72 12.54 -10.09
N LYS A 101 -9.19 13.74 -9.75
CA LYS A 101 -8.59 14.56 -8.68
C LYS A 101 -8.38 13.77 -7.38
N TRP A 102 -9.37 12.95 -7.02
CA TRP A 102 -9.31 11.96 -5.95
C TRP A 102 -9.09 10.60 -6.61
N ALA A 103 -7.84 10.18 -6.70
CA ALA A 103 -7.50 9.02 -7.53
C ALA A 103 -8.08 7.70 -7.01
N ASN A 104 -8.48 7.60 -5.74
CA ASN A 104 -9.21 6.44 -5.23
C ASN A 104 -10.52 6.17 -5.99
N ASN A 105 -11.12 7.19 -6.63
CA ASN A 105 -12.29 7.01 -7.49
C ASN A 105 -12.00 6.15 -8.72
N ASP A 106 -10.74 6.08 -9.16
CA ASP A 106 -10.28 5.22 -10.25
C ASP A 106 -9.62 3.95 -9.73
N ILE A 107 -8.81 4.07 -8.67
CA ILE A 107 -8.04 2.97 -8.07
C ILE A 107 -8.98 1.88 -7.54
N ILE A 108 -9.98 2.23 -6.73
CA ILE A 108 -10.88 1.26 -6.09
C ILE A 108 -11.64 0.42 -7.11
N PRO A 109 -12.32 0.99 -8.13
CA PRO A 109 -12.96 0.19 -9.17
C PRO A 109 -11.98 -0.71 -9.94
N PHE A 110 -10.76 -0.23 -10.21
CA PHE A 110 -9.73 -1.01 -10.88
C PHE A 110 -9.32 -2.22 -10.03
N LEU A 111 -9.02 -2.02 -8.75
CA LEU A 111 -8.68 -3.09 -7.82
C LEU A 111 -9.80 -4.13 -7.70
N ASN A 112 -11.04 -3.68 -7.56
CA ASN A 112 -12.19 -4.55 -7.41
C ASN A 112 -12.51 -5.35 -8.68
N ASN A 113 -12.59 -4.67 -9.83
CA ASN A 113 -13.16 -5.23 -11.05
C ASN A 113 -12.11 -5.90 -11.93
N ILE A 114 -10.89 -5.40 -11.93
CA ILE A 114 -9.80 -5.92 -12.78
C ILE A 114 -8.88 -6.84 -11.99
N LYS A 115 -8.52 -6.47 -10.76
CA LYS A 115 -7.59 -7.25 -9.93
C LYS A 115 -8.30 -8.21 -8.96
N GLY A 116 -9.62 -8.13 -8.82
CA GLY A 116 -10.39 -8.99 -7.93
C GLY A 116 -10.11 -8.78 -6.44
N GLN A 117 -9.50 -7.65 -6.07
CA GLN A 117 -9.19 -7.31 -4.68
C GLN A 117 -10.44 -6.78 -3.96
N LYS A 118 -11.24 -7.68 -3.43
CA LYS A 118 -12.50 -7.38 -2.72
C LYS A 118 -12.79 -8.34 -1.56
N ASN A 119 -11.74 -8.91 -0.97
CA ASN A 119 -11.89 -9.73 0.23
C ASN A 119 -12.27 -8.84 1.42
N ILE A 120 -13.44 -9.08 2.02
CA ILE A 120 -13.98 -8.29 3.14
C ILE A 120 -13.14 -8.38 4.43
N LYS A 121 -12.23 -9.33 4.52
CA LYS A 121 -11.28 -9.47 5.62
C LYS A 121 -9.97 -8.73 5.38
N LYS A 122 -9.80 -8.09 4.22
CA LYS A 122 -8.61 -7.33 3.89
C LYS A 122 -8.91 -5.84 3.75
N ILE A 123 -8.03 -5.03 4.32
CA ILE A 123 -7.87 -3.63 3.91
C ILE A 123 -6.80 -3.66 2.82
N TYR A 124 -7.12 -3.12 1.65
CA TYR A 124 -6.17 -2.98 0.56
C TYR A 124 -5.53 -1.59 0.63
N TYR A 125 -4.24 -1.56 0.95
CA TYR A 125 -3.50 -0.31 1.09
C TYR A 125 -2.50 -0.14 -0.03
N ASN A 126 -2.55 0.99 -0.73
CA ASN A 126 -1.76 1.26 -1.92
C ASN A 126 -0.63 2.24 -1.64
N PHE A 127 0.58 1.88 -2.05
CA PHE A 127 1.67 2.80 -2.25
C PHE A 127 1.70 3.16 -3.73
N ALA A 128 1.07 4.30 -4.08
CA ALA A 128 0.93 4.76 -5.45
C ALA A 128 2.16 5.58 -5.86
N ASP A 129 2.92 5.08 -6.84
CA ASP A 129 4.17 5.71 -7.27
C ASP A 129 3.95 6.80 -8.33
N PHE A 130 3.04 7.70 -8.00
CA PHE A 130 2.75 8.93 -8.73
C PHE A 130 2.31 10.04 -7.77
N ALA A 131 2.14 11.27 -8.27
CA ALA A 131 1.63 12.40 -7.49
C ALA A 131 0.11 12.52 -7.58
N ASN A 132 -0.50 13.01 -6.52
CA ASN A 132 -1.89 13.48 -6.52
C ASN A 132 -1.98 14.77 -5.70
N VAL A 133 -3.18 15.37 -5.62
CA VAL A 133 -3.42 16.66 -4.93
C VAL A 133 -3.04 16.62 -3.46
N ASP A 134 -3.28 15.49 -2.80
CA ASP A 134 -2.92 15.27 -1.40
C ASP A 134 -1.86 14.18 -1.26
N GLY A 135 -1.30 14.05 -0.06
CA GLY A 135 -0.31 13.01 0.26
C GLY A 135 -0.90 11.62 0.38
N GLY A 136 -2.19 11.52 0.68
CA GLY A 136 -2.92 10.25 0.81
C GLY A 136 -4.42 10.43 0.76
N GLU A 137 -5.11 9.32 0.65
CA GLU A 137 -6.56 9.18 0.69
C GLU A 137 -6.93 7.90 1.43
N ALA A 138 -8.00 7.93 2.22
CA ALA A 138 -8.54 6.73 2.85
C ALA A 138 -10.06 6.63 2.70
N GLY A 139 -10.56 5.41 2.82
CA GLY A 139 -11.98 5.08 2.82
C GLY A 139 -12.19 3.70 3.41
N VAL A 140 -13.43 3.26 3.48
CA VAL A 140 -13.76 1.95 4.06
C VAL A 140 -13.11 0.83 3.25
N GLY A 141 -12.14 0.13 3.86
CA GLY A 141 -11.45 -1.01 3.25
C GLY A 141 -10.32 -0.66 2.28
N TYR A 142 -10.02 0.62 2.07
CA TYR A 142 -8.97 1.08 1.16
C TYR A 142 -8.23 2.30 1.70
N GLY A 143 -6.92 2.34 1.43
CA GLY A 143 -6.10 3.51 1.68
C GLY A 143 -5.03 3.65 0.60
N THR A 144 -4.53 4.87 0.40
CA THR A 144 -3.48 5.14 -0.60
C THR A 144 -2.56 6.24 -0.10
N THR A 145 -1.24 5.99 -0.16
CA THR A 145 -0.20 7.01 -0.02
C THR A 145 0.38 7.30 -1.40
N TYR A 146 0.39 8.58 -1.79
CA TYR A 146 0.95 9.03 -3.07
C TYR A 146 2.42 9.39 -2.91
N LEU A 147 3.30 8.51 -3.36
CA LEU A 147 4.74 8.57 -3.08
C LEU A 147 5.46 9.76 -3.73
N LYS A 148 4.92 10.30 -4.83
CA LYS A 148 5.49 11.45 -5.56
C LYS A 148 4.78 12.78 -5.29
N SER A 149 3.80 12.82 -4.39
CA SER A 149 3.22 14.08 -3.94
C SER A 149 4.26 14.95 -3.25
N SER A 150 4.20 16.25 -3.46
CA SER A 150 5.14 17.22 -2.86
C SER A 150 5.15 17.18 -1.33
N SER A 151 4.00 16.83 -0.73
CA SER A 151 3.86 16.62 0.72
C SER A 151 4.59 15.37 1.24
N ASN A 152 4.98 14.43 0.37
CA ASN A 152 5.59 13.14 0.72
C ASN A 152 7.07 13.03 0.33
N GLY A 153 7.80 14.15 0.33
CA GLY A 153 9.19 14.19 -0.13
C GLY A 153 10.17 13.37 0.71
N SER A 154 9.97 13.29 2.04
CA SER A 154 10.84 12.54 2.95
C SER A 154 10.28 11.17 3.31
N PHE A 155 11.14 10.30 3.85
CA PHE A 155 10.74 9.01 4.41
C PHE A 155 9.77 9.17 5.59
N GLU A 156 10.09 10.09 6.50
CA GLU A 156 9.29 10.38 7.70
C GLU A 156 7.90 10.88 7.32
N ARG A 157 7.81 11.68 6.26
CA ARG A 157 6.52 12.19 5.79
C ARG A 157 5.65 11.08 5.20
N LYS A 158 6.23 10.18 4.40
CA LYS A 158 5.52 9.00 3.88
C LYS A 158 5.00 8.10 5.01
N LEU A 159 5.82 7.89 6.01
CA LEU A 159 5.45 7.15 7.23
C LEU A 159 4.24 7.77 7.92
N LEU A 160 4.29 9.09 8.18
CA LEU A 160 3.23 9.82 8.86
C LEU A 160 1.91 9.82 8.08
N VAL A 161 1.97 10.01 6.76
CA VAL A 161 0.78 9.97 5.89
C VAL A 161 0.17 8.57 5.92
N THR A 162 0.99 7.53 5.77
CA THR A 162 0.50 6.14 5.80
C THR A 162 -0.13 5.80 7.15
N LEU A 163 0.46 6.22 8.26
CA LEU A 163 -0.13 6.05 9.60
C LEU A 163 -1.47 6.77 9.72
N HIS A 164 -1.55 8.02 9.23
CA HIS A 164 -2.78 8.80 9.26
C HIS A 164 -3.91 8.12 8.48
N GLU A 165 -3.62 7.60 7.29
CA GLU A 165 -4.62 6.96 6.43
C GLU A 165 -5.01 5.55 6.91
N LEU A 166 -4.22 4.92 7.79
CA LEU A 166 -4.54 3.62 8.39
C LEU A 166 -5.35 3.73 9.71
N LEU A 167 -5.42 4.91 10.32
CA LEU A 167 -6.17 5.16 11.57
C LEU A 167 -7.63 5.46 11.30
#